data_bd4cf7d19764c812ea4f65de6cba5916
#
_entry.id   bd4cf7d19764c812ea4f65de6cba5916
#
_cell.length_a   1.000
_cell.length_b   1.000
_cell.length_c   1.000
_cell.angle_alpha   90.00
_cell.angle_beta   90.00
_cell.angle_gamma   90.00
#
_symmetry.space_group_name_H-M   'P 1'
#
loop_
_entity.id
_entity.type
_entity.pdbx_description
1 polymer ?
#
loop_
_entity_poly.entity_id
_entity_poly.type
_entity_poly.pdbx_seq_one_letter_code
_entity_poly.pdbx_strand_id
1 'polypeptide(L)'
;MALGGGTFLVQNKVLPGAYINFISVAQASATLSDRGIVTIPLAMNWGPEGKIFTVEQADFIKNSQKIFGYAYTADELKPMREIFLHAKTVHFFRLGTSGVKAANTYATAKYPGTRGNDLRTVITANENTTEQKPLFDVETFLGTVQVDLQEGVAAITDLKANAYVDWKSSGTLSLTASLPLTGGTNGTVADSDYQTYLDQAEAYTFNAMGCTESKATITALFAAFAKRMRDDVGKKFQVVLFRKLADYEGVVSVKNGLTSDKTSTALIPWVTGVIGGTAVNKSATNMTYDGEYDVDTDFTQTQLENGIKEGSFMFHRVDEAVCVLT
;
A
#
# COMPACT_ATOMS: atom_id res chain seq x y z
N MET A 1 -27.36 -25.33 -48.97
CA MET A 1 -26.71 -24.00 -48.93
C MET A 1 -26.66 -23.57 -47.47
N ALA A 2 -25.50 -23.53 -46.88
CA ALA A 2 -25.34 -22.99 -45.53
C ALA A 2 -25.48 -21.48 -45.60
N LEU A 3 -26.62 -20.96 -45.12
CA LEU A 3 -26.85 -19.52 -44.95
C LEU A 3 -26.36 -19.11 -43.57
N GLY A 4 -25.22 -18.49 -43.53
CA GLY A 4 -24.82 -17.81 -42.30
C GLY A 4 -23.37 -18.00 -41.91
N GLY A 5 -22.52 -17.12 -42.26
CA GLY A 5 -21.22 -16.87 -41.70
C GLY A 5 -20.94 -15.40 -41.85
N GLY A 6 -20.58 -14.70 -40.76
CA GLY A 6 -20.20 -13.30 -40.79
C GLY A 6 -20.40 -12.62 -39.46
N THR A 7 -19.57 -11.63 -39.16
CA THR A 7 -19.66 -10.80 -37.97
C THR A 7 -20.74 -9.74 -38.18
N PHE A 8 -21.72 -9.67 -37.26
CA PHE A 8 -22.79 -8.68 -37.31
C PHE A 8 -22.50 -7.55 -36.31
N LEU A 9 -22.02 -6.44 -36.81
CA LEU A 9 -21.79 -5.25 -36.00
C LEU A 9 -22.97 -4.27 -36.03
N VAL A 10 -23.83 -4.36 -37.11
CA VAL A 10 -25.02 -3.56 -37.28
C VAL A 10 -26.10 -4.45 -37.89
N GLN A 11 -27.36 -4.29 -37.45
CA GLN A 11 -28.49 -5.03 -37.98
C GLN A 11 -28.92 -4.43 -39.34
N ASN A 12 -28.43 -5.01 -40.42
CA ASN A 12 -28.71 -4.56 -41.77
C ASN A 12 -29.37 -5.65 -42.66
N LYS A 13 -29.94 -6.69 -42.05
CA LYS A 13 -30.52 -7.83 -42.76
C LYS A 13 -32.05 -7.75 -42.78
N VAL A 14 -32.62 -7.97 -43.93
CA VAL A 14 -34.06 -7.84 -44.20
C VAL A 14 -34.80 -9.19 -43.99
N LEU A 15 -34.11 -10.30 -44.12
CA LEU A 15 -34.74 -11.61 -43.99
C LEU A 15 -34.86 -12.05 -42.50
N PRO A 16 -35.99 -12.64 -42.09
CA PRO A 16 -36.14 -13.19 -40.75
C PRO A 16 -35.15 -14.28 -40.48
N GLY A 17 -34.46 -14.22 -39.34
CA GLY A 17 -33.48 -15.25 -38.92
C GLY A 17 -32.86 -14.91 -37.57
N ALA A 18 -32.26 -15.87 -36.92
CA ALA A 18 -31.46 -15.64 -35.71
C ALA A 18 -30.00 -15.25 -36.10
N TYR A 19 -29.62 -14.03 -35.79
CA TYR A 19 -28.27 -13.51 -36.05
C TYR A 19 -27.49 -13.53 -34.77
N ILE A 20 -26.62 -14.52 -34.60
CA ILE A 20 -25.83 -14.73 -33.37
C ILE A 20 -24.38 -14.37 -33.67
N ASN A 21 -23.83 -13.44 -32.91
CA ASN A 21 -22.42 -13.08 -32.93
C ASN A 21 -21.70 -13.83 -31.78
N PHE A 22 -20.88 -14.79 -32.11
CA PHE A 22 -20.05 -15.50 -31.15
C PHE A 22 -18.75 -14.70 -30.93
N ILE A 23 -18.68 -14.01 -29.81
CA ILE A 23 -17.44 -13.37 -29.37
C ILE A 23 -16.71 -14.38 -28.47
N SER A 24 -15.48 -14.75 -28.85
CA SER A 24 -14.67 -15.63 -28.02
C SER A 24 -14.38 -14.99 -26.65
N VAL A 25 -14.94 -15.57 -25.59
CA VAL A 25 -14.73 -15.13 -24.19
C VAL A 25 -13.41 -15.67 -23.63
N ALA A 26 -12.72 -16.53 -24.37
CA ALA A 26 -11.49 -17.18 -23.89
C ALA A 26 -10.34 -16.19 -23.55
N GLN A 27 -10.28 -15.06 -24.23
CA GLN A 27 -9.31 -13.99 -23.92
C GLN A 27 -9.70 -13.16 -22.68
N ALA A 28 -11.00 -13.07 -22.38
CA ALA A 28 -11.47 -12.32 -21.21
C ALA A 28 -11.24 -13.08 -19.90
N SER A 29 -11.28 -14.42 -19.91
CA SER A 29 -11.07 -15.22 -18.69
C SER A 29 -9.59 -15.28 -18.25
N ALA A 30 -8.63 -15.17 -19.17
CA ALA A 30 -7.21 -15.14 -18.84
C ALA A 30 -6.78 -13.81 -18.17
N THR A 31 -7.42 -12.70 -18.56
CA THR A 31 -7.18 -11.38 -17.93
C THR A 31 -7.92 -11.17 -16.60
N LEU A 32 -8.97 -11.93 -16.35
CA LEU A 32 -9.74 -11.85 -15.09
C LEU A 32 -8.96 -12.38 -13.87
N SER A 33 -7.94 -13.23 -14.07
CA SER A 33 -7.15 -13.81 -12.98
C SER A 33 -6.00 -12.93 -12.48
N ASP A 34 -5.60 -11.91 -13.24
CA ASP A 34 -4.42 -11.07 -12.94
C ASP A 34 -4.74 -9.74 -12.24
N ARG A 35 -5.99 -9.52 -11.84
CA ARG A 35 -6.37 -8.33 -11.07
C ARG A 35 -5.96 -8.47 -9.60
N GLY A 36 -5.84 -7.31 -8.94
CA GLY A 36 -5.45 -7.23 -7.53
C GLY A 36 -4.08 -6.59 -7.34
N ILE A 37 -3.52 -5.98 -8.38
CA ILE A 37 -2.29 -5.18 -8.29
C ILE A 37 -2.70 -3.72 -8.11
N VAL A 38 -2.27 -3.10 -7.01
CA VAL A 38 -2.61 -1.71 -6.70
C VAL A 38 -1.37 -0.93 -6.29
N THR A 39 -1.48 0.39 -6.30
CA THR A 39 -0.38 1.27 -5.88
C THR A 39 -0.88 2.41 -5.00
N ILE A 40 -0.11 2.78 -4.00
CA ILE A 40 -0.47 3.84 -3.06
C ILE A 40 0.76 4.48 -2.41
N PRO A 41 0.86 5.81 -2.36
CA PRO A 41 1.85 6.51 -1.55
C PRO A 41 1.31 6.70 -0.14
N LEU A 42 2.13 6.42 0.87
CA LEU A 42 1.77 6.55 2.28
C LEU A 42 2.92 7.21 3.07
N ALA A 43 2.58 8.03 4.04
CA ALA A 43 3.53 8.46 5.06
C ALA A 43 3.83 7.28 5.99
N MET A 44 5.10 6.95 6.14
CA MET A 44 5.57 5.84 6.97
C MET A 44 6.80 6.27 7.77
N ASN A 45 7.03 5.62 8.91
CA ASN A 45 8.20 5.89 9.74
C ASN A 45 9.28 4.80 9.67
N TRP A 46 9.13 3.85 8.71
CA TRP A 46 10.08 2.81 8.37
C TRP A 46 9.92 2.38 6.92
N GLY A 47 10.96 1.82 6.32
CA GLY A 47 10.97 1.33 4.95
C GLY A 47 11.72 2.24 3.98
N PRO A 48 11.90 1.80 2.73
CA PRO A 48 12.62 2.54 1.70
C PRO A 48 11.98 3.90 1.42
N GLU A 49 12.76 4.97 1.40
CA GLU A 49 12.31 6.32 1.00
C GLU A 49 12.51 6.56 -0.50
N GLY A 50 11.63 7.38 -1.07
CA GLY A 50 11.78 7.95 -2.41
C GLY A 50 11.78 6.94 -3.57
N LYS A 51 11.36 5.71 -3.32
CA LYS A 51 11.23 4.67 -4.36
C LYS A 51 10.04 3.76 -4.10
N ILE A 52 9.48 3.24 -5.18
CA ILE A 52 8.43 2.23 -5.12
C ILE A 52 9.03 0.89 -4.71
N PHE A 53 8.37 0.20 -3.78
CA PHE A 53 8.67 -1.18 -3.40
C PHE A 53 7.39 -2.02 -3.40
N THR A 54 7.54 -3.26 -3.79
CA THR A 54 6.42 -4.18 -3.99
C THR A 54 6.29 -5.13 -2.81
N VAL A 55 5.06 -5.34 -2.36
CA VAL A 55 4.74 -6.28 -1.28
C VAL A 55 3.57 -7.15 -1.73
N GLU A 56 3.74 -8.46 -1.59
CA GLU A 56 2.69 -9.45 -1.79
C GLU A 56 1.90 -9.64 -0.49
N GLN A 57 0.62 -9.96 -0.57
CA GLN A 57 -0.25 -10.18 0.59
C GLN A 57 0.34 -11.23 1.57
N ALA A 58 0.87 -12.34 1.05
CA ALA A 58 1.48 -13.37 1.86
C ALA A 58 2.74 -12.90 2.60
N ASP A 59 3.55 -12.06 1.95
CA ASP A 59 4.74 -11.45 2.57
C ASP A 59 4.35 -10.40 3.62
N PHE A 60 3.30 -9.64 3.38
CA PHE A 60 2.78 -8.70 4.36
C PHE A 60 2.38 -9.40 5.66
N ILE A 61 1.60 -10.48 5.58
CA ILE A 61 1.15 -11.23 6.76
C ILE A 61 2.35 -11.83 7.52
N LYS A 62 3.33 -12.37 6.81
CA LYS A 62 4.45 -13.09 7.40
C LYS A 62 5.59 -12.19 7.85
N ASN A 63 5.88 -11.13 7.09
CA ASN A 63 7.10 -10.33 7.21
C ASN A 63 6.83 -8.85 7.50
N SER A 64 5.63 -8.49 7.99
CA SER A 64 5.24 -7.10 8.25
C SER A 64 6.25 -6.32 9.09
N GLN A 65 6.76 -6.95 10.16
CA GLN A 65 7.74 -6.33 11.04
C GLN A 65 9.07 -6.02 10.33
N LYS A 66 9.50 -6.88 9.42
CA LYS A 66 10.71 -6.68 8.62
C LYS A 66 10.51 -5.57 7.56
N ILE A 67 9.32 -5.54 6.92
CA ILE A 67 9.03 -4.64 5.80
C ILE A 67 8.68 -3.23 6.32
N PHE A 68 7.78 -3.14 7.30
CA PHE A 68 7.19 -1.90 7.78
C PHE A 68 7.63 -1.50 9.20
N GLY A 69 8.43 -2.33 9.89
CA GLY A 69 8.90 -2.08 11.25
C GLY A 69 7.91 -2.42 12.36
N TYR A 70 6.72 -2.94 12.04
CA TYR A 70 5.65 -3.24 12.98
C TYR A 70 5.11 -4.65 12.81
N ALA A 71 4.62 -5.23 13.91
CA ALA A 71 3.87 -6.48 13.84
C ALA A 71 2.60 -6.31 13.02
N TYR A 72 2.14 -7.38 12.37
CA TYR A 72 0.95 -7.36 11.50
C TYR A 72 -0.29 -6.73 12.18
N THR A 73 -0.47 -6.96 13.47
CA THR A 73 -1.63 -6.47 14.26
C THR A 73 -1.49 -5.04 14.78
N ALA A 74 -0.36 -4.36 14.52
CA ALA A 74 -0.13 -3.00 15.00
C ALA A 74 -1.06 -1.99 14.30
N ASP A 75 -1.47 -0.95 15.02
CA ASP A 75 -2.39 0.08 14.51
C ASP A 75 -1.80 0.86 13.34
N GLU A 76 -0.48 1.05 13.33
CA GLU A 76 0.24 1.72 12.24
C GLU A 76 0.10 0.98 10.91
N LEU A 77 -0.18 -0.32 10.92
CA LEU A 77 -0.38 -1.13 9.72
C LEU A 77 -1.86 -1.27 9.30
N LYS A 78 -2.78 -0.61 9.99
CA LYS A 78 -4.21 -0.65 9.64
C LYS A 78 -4.47 -0.26 8.18
N PRO A 79 -3.91 0.83 7.60
CA PRO A 79 -4.09 1.14 6.18
C PRO A 79 -3.58 0.04 5.24
N MET A 80 -2.49 -0.66 5.62
CA MET A 80 -1.95 -1.78 4.86
C MET A 80 -2.86 -3.01 4.95
N ARG A 81 -3.45 -3.29 6.13
CA ARG A 81 -4.43 -4.38 6.26
C ARG A 81 -5.67 -4.10 5.43
N GLU A 82 -6.21 -2.88 5.48
CA GLU A 82 -7.36 -2.46 4.66
C GLU A 82 -7.16 -2.73 3.16
N ILE A 83 -6.02 -2.32 2.61
CA ILE A 83 -5.76 -2.50 1.17
C ILE A 83 -5.57 -3.98 0.80
N PHE A 84 -4.92 -4.77 1.68
CA PHE A 84 -4.66 -6.19 1.45
C PHE A 84 -5.87 -7.10 1.69
N LEU A 85 -7.00 -6.60 2.21
CA LEU A 85 -8.25 -7.37 2.23
C LEU A 85 -8.67 -7.78 0.80
N HIS A 86 -8.41 -6.91 -0.18
CA HIS A 86 -8.86 -7.12 -1.56
C HIS A 86 -7.74 -7.08 -2.60
N ALA A 87 -6.54 -6.59 -2.26
CA ALA A 87 -5.38 -6.58 -3.14
C ALA A 87 -4.49 -7.80 -2.92
N LYS A 88 -3.87 -8.33 -3.99
CA LYS A 88 -2.86 -9.39 -3.95
C LYS A 88 -1.45 -8.83 -3.84
N THR A 89 -1.19 -7.76 -4.59
CA THR A 89 0.11 -7.11 -4.72
C THR A 89 -0.08 -5.62 -4.56
N VAL A 90 0.74 -5.00 -3.74
CA VAL A 90 0.72 -3.54 -3.54
C VAL A 90 2.09 -2.96 -3.83
N HIS A 91 2.14 -1.97 -4.70
CA HIS A 91 3.29 -1.11 -4.93
C HIS A 91 3.20 0.08 -4.00
N PHE A 92 3.93 0.05 -2.90
CA PHE A 92 4.00 1.14 -1.93
C PHE A 92 5.07 2.15 -2.32
N PHE A 93 4.80 3.41 -2.01
CA PHE A 93 5.80 4.47 -2.02
C PHE A 93 5.78 5.17 -0.67
N ARG A 94 6.94 5.28 -0.02
CA ARG A 94 7.06 6.01 1.22
C ARG A 94 7.24 7.48 0.96
N LEU A 95 6.27 8.29 1.39
CA LEU A 95 6.32 9.75 1.38
C LEU A 95 7.24 10.28 2.49
N GLY A 96 7.75 11.49 2.31
CA GLY A 96 8.62 12.15 3.27
C GLY A 96 10.08 11.75 3.06
N THR A 97 10.71 12.30 2.02
CA THR A 97 12.14 12.19 1.77
C THR A 97 12.96 13.01 2.76
N SER A 98 14.26 12.74 2.89
CA SER A 98 15.19 13.41 3.82
C SER A 98 15.06 13.04 5.30
N GLY A 99 14.49 11.90 5.63
CA GLY A 99 14.55 11.34 6.98
C GLY A 99 15.99 11.02 7.41
N VAL A 100 16.22 10.97 8.72
CA VAL A 100 17.51 10.62 9.30
C VAL A 100 17.45 9.20 9.88
N LYS A 101 18.51 8.43 9.67
CA LYS A 101 18.65 7.10 10.26
C LYS A 101 19.09 7.22 11.71
N ALA A 102 18.42 6.48 12.60
CA ALA A 102 18.89 6.32 13.96
C ALA A 102 20.25 5.57 13.98
N ALA A 103 21.12 5.91 14.91
CA ALA A 103 22.42 5.27 15.03
C ALA A 103 22.88 5.18 16.47
N ASN A 104 23.79 4.25 16.72
CA ASN A 104 24.60 4.18 17.93
C ASN A 104 26.08 3.97 17.57
N THR A 105 26.91 3.61 18.54
CA THR A 105 28.34 3.38 18.34
C THR A 105 28.62 2.26 17.33
N TYR A 106 27.78 1.22 17.30
CA TYR A 106 28.03 -0.02 16.53
C TYR A 106 27.18 -0.13 15.25
N ALA A 107 26.00 0.47 15.24
CA ALA A 107 25.01 0.23 14.20
C ALA A 107 24.32 1.51 13.72
N THR A 108 23.81 1.46 12.50
CA THR A 108 22.92 2.47 11.92
C THR A 108 21.65 1.75 11.46
N ALA A 109 20.47 2.32 11.74
CA ALA A 109 19.20 1.77 11.28
C ALA A 109 19.19 1.57 9.76
N LYS A 110 18.54 0.49 9.29
CA LYS A 110 18.45 0.15 7.87
C LYS A 110 17.78 1.27 7.07
N TYR A 111 16.71 1.83 7.63
CA TYR A 111 15.93 2.90 7.03
C TYR A 111 15.89 4.13 7.93
N PRO A 112 15.76 5.33 7.35
CA PRO A 112 15.50 6.52 8.13
C PRO A 112 14.09 6.46 8.76
N GLY A 113 13.88 7.21 9.81
CA GLY A 113 12.57 7.29 10.46
C GLY A 113 12.61 7.11 11.96
N THR A 114 11.56 7.56 12.61
CA THR A 114 11.42 7.50 14.07
C THR A 114 11.42 6.07 14.62
N ARG A 115 10.95 5.09 13.81
CA ARG A 115 10.95 3.68 14.21
C ARG A 115 12.36 3.13 14.44
N GLY A 116 13.37 3.71 13.81
CA GLY A 116 14.77 3.36 14.07
C GLY A 116 15.22 3.63 15.50
N ASN A 117 14.58 4.55 16.22
CA ASN A 117 14.90 4.84 17.64
C ASN A 117 14.44 3.74 18.59
N ASP A 118 13.56 2.84 18.16
CA ASP A 118 13.13 1.68 18.95
C ASP A 118 14.09 0.48 18.80
N LEU A 119 15.12 0.62 17.95
CA LEU A 119 16.19 -0.37 17.83
C LEU A 119 17.21 -0.19 18.94
N ARG A 120 17.70 -1.31 19.45
CA ARG A 120 18.83 -1.34 20.39
C ARG A 120 19.72 -2.56 20.14
N THR A 121 20.98 -2.43 20.47
CA THR A 121 21.95 -3.52 20.42
C THR A 121 22.31 -3.94 21.83
N VAL A 122 22.50 -5.25 22.03
CA VAL A 122 22.99 -5.87 23.26
C VAL A 122 24.20 -6.69 22.88
N ILE A 123 25.27 -6.60 23.67
CA ILE A 123 26.52 -7.33 23.44
C ILE A 123 26.92 -8.02 24.72
N THR A 124 26.93 -9.34 24.67
CA THR A 124 27.32 -10.22 25.81
C THR A 124 28.56 -11.01 25.46
N ALA A 125 29.22 -11.54 26.46
CA ALA A 125 30.34 -12.45 26.22
C ALA A 125 29.80 -13.81 25.74
N ASN A 126 30.37 -14.34 24.67
CA ASN A 126 30.05 -15.67 24.21
C ASN A 126 30.63 -16.72 25.17
N GLU A 127 29.99 -17.85 25.34
CA GLU A 127 30.43 -18.93 26.25
C GLU A 127 31.82 -19.48 25.90
N ASN A 128 32.25 -19.41 24.66
CA ASN A 128 33.55 -19.86 24.18
C ASN A 128 34.61 -18.75 24.19
N THR A 129 34.33 -17.60 24.86
CA THR A 129 35.29 -16.49 24.97
C THR A 129 36.49 -16.90 25.83
N THR A 130 37.68 -16.45 25.46
CA THR A 130 38.90 -16.59 26.24
C THR A 130 39.64 -15.27 26.33
N GLU A 131 40.57 -15.09 27.27
CA GLU A 131 41.39 -13.87 27.37
C GLU A 131 42.18 -13.59 26.08
N GLN A 132 42.65 -14.66 25.40
CA GLN A 132 43.42 -14.53 24.15
C GLN A 132 42.55 -14.38 22.92
N LYS A 133 41.27 -14.79 22.98
CA LYS A 133 40.30 -14.71 21.88
C LYS A 133 38.93 -14.32 22.43
N PRO A 134 38.70 -13.03 22.67
CA PRO A 134 37.39 -12.55 23.08
C PRO A 134 36.36 -12.78 21.97
N LEU A 135 35.25 -13.39 22.31
CA LEU A 135 34.09 -13.61 21.42
C LEU A 135 32.85 -13.01 22.07
N PHE A 136 32.00 -12.45 21.23
CA PHE A 136 30.79 -11.76 21.66
C PHE A 136 29.56 -12.34 20.97
N ASP A 137 28.43 -12.31 21.66
CA ASP A 137 27.13 -12.51 21.12
C ASP A 137 26.48 -11.13 20.96
N VAL A 138 26.07 -10.80 19.72
CA VAL A 138 25.54 -9.50 19.38
C VAL A 138 24.07 -9.65 18.97
N GLU A 139 23.20 -9.08 19.79
CA GLU A 139 21.77 -9.13 19.60
C GLU A 139 21.24 -7.78 19.12
N THR A 140 20.27 -7.83 18.23
CA THR A 140 19.49 -6.65 17.81
C THR A 140 18.05 -6.84 18.27
N PHE A 141 17.51 -5.82 18.94
CA PHE A 141 16.12 -5.77 19.37
C PHE A 141 15.38 -4.62 18.67
N LEU A 142 14.10 -4.84 18.38
CA LEU A 142 13.15 -3.81 18.03
C LEU A 142 12.08 -3.73 19.13
N GLY A 143 12.15 -2.70 19.95
CA GLY A 143 11.41 -2.64 21.21
C GLY A 143 11.85 -3.75 22.14
N THR A 144 10.92 -4.66 22.48
CA THR A 144 11.18 -5.82 23.33
C THR A 144 11.46 -7.11 22.54
N VAL A 145 11.29 -7.10 21.23
CA VAL A 145 11.42 -8.29 20.39
C VAL A 145 12.85 -8.41 19.86
N GLN A 146 13.52 -9.54 20.14
CA GLN A 146 14.78 -9.88 19.52
C GLN A 146 14.54 -10.20 18.03
N VAL A 147 15.23 -9.46 17.15
CA VAL A 147 15.04 -9.57 15.70
C VAL A 147 16.27 -10.14 14.98
N ASP A 148 17.41 -10.20 15.66
CA ASP A 148 18.65 -10.81 15.15
C ASP A 148 19.56 -11.21 16.31
N LEU A 149 20.32 -12.28 16.11
CA LEU A 149 21.36 -12.76 17.01
C LEU A 149 22.54 -13.25 16.15
N GLN A 150 23.73 -12.75 16.46
CA GLN A 150 24.99 -13.20 15.87
C GLN A 150 25.95 -13.64 16.97
N GLU A 151 26.21 -14.94 17.01
CA GLU A 151 26.99 -15.58 18.08
C GLU A 151 28.47 -15.73 17.69
N GLY A 152 29.34 -15.67 18.69
CA GLY A 152 30.77 -15.94 18.53
C GLY A 152 31.52 -14.95 17.65
N VAL A 153 31.11 -13.70 17.62
CA VAL A 153 31.69 -12.62 16.80
C VAL A 153 32.97 -12.12 17.46
N ALA A 154 34.10 -12.11 16.73
CA ALA A 154 35.37 -11.62 17.25
C ALA A 154 35.58 -10.10 17.05
N ALA A 155 35.08 -9.55 15.97
CA ALA A 155 35.22 -8.14 15.65
C ALA A 155 33.96 -7.57 15.00
N ILE A 156 33.79 -6.24 15.04
CA ILE A 156 32.65 -5.56 14.41
C ILE A 156 32.59 -5.81 12.89
N THR A 157 33.71 -6.03 12.26
CA THR A 157 33.83 -6.35 10.83
C THR A 157 33.28 -7.71 10.44
N ASP A 158 33.11 -8.61 11.41
CA ASP A 158 32.60 -9.96 11.19
C ASP A 158 31.05 -9.97 11.22
N LEU A 159 30.44 -8.89 11.74
CA LEU A 159 29.01 -8.73 11.80
C LEU A 159 28.40 -8.60 10.41
N LYS A 160 27.34 -9.36 10.17
CA LYS A 160 26.58 -9.35 8.92
C LYS A 160 25.39 -8.41 9.04
N ALA A 161 25.19 -7.56 8.03
CA ALA A 161 24.00 -6.71 7.96
C ALA A 161 22.72 -7.57 8.00
N ASN A 162 21.75 -7.12 8.77
CA ASN A 162 20.45 -7.75 8.85
C ASN A 162 19.34 -6.85 8.24
N ALA A 163 18.08 -7.19 8.45
CA ALA A 163 16.97 -6.43 7.89
C ALA A 163 16.71 -5.09 8.62
N TYR A 164 17.33 -4.87 9.78
CA TYR A 164 17.04 -3.76 10.69
C TYR A 164 18.20 -2.79 10.83
N VAL A 165 19.43 -3.28 10.78
CA VAL A 165 20.63 -2.45 10.97
C VAL A 165 21.70 -2.78 9.94
N ASP A 166 22.50 -1.76 9.66
CA ASP A 166 23.80 -1.85 9.00
C ASP A 166 24.87 -1.58 10.07
N TRP A 167 25.82 -2.50 10.23
CA TRP A 167 26.90 -2.38 11.20
C TRP A 167 27.95 -1.39 10.77
N LYS A 168 28.61 -0.73 11.70
CA LYS A 168 29.74 0.14 11.41
C LYS A 168 30.94 -0.68 10.93
N SER A 169 31.74 -0.12 10.06
CA SER A 169 32.92 -0.78 9.49
C SER A 169 34.14 -0.77 10.43
N SER A 170 34.07 -0.05 11.56
CA SER A 170 35.17 0.08 12.52
C SER A 170 34.62 0.29 13.94
N GLY A 171 35.39 -0.10 14.91
CA GLY A 171 35.09 0.01 16.33
C GLY A 171 35.50 -1.28 17.08
N THR A 172 35.66 -1.18 18.38
CA THR A 172 35.93 -2.31 19.26
C THR A 172 34.66 -2.71 19.98
N LEU A 173 34.25 -3.97 19.85
CA LEU A 173 33.10 -4.50 20.56
C LEU A 173 33.40 -4.48 22.06
N SER A 174 32.43 -4.05 22.84
CA SER A 174 32.49 -4.10 24.31
C SER A 174 31.13 -4.51 24.86
N LEU A 175 31.14 -5.17 26.03
CA LEU A 175 29.92 -5.62 26.68
C LEU A 175 28.98 -4.44 26.93
N THR A 176 27.73 -4.62 26.55
CA THR A 176 26.68 -3.63 26.79
C THR A 176 25.32 -4.31 26.99
N ALA A 177 24.67 -3.98 28.09
CA ALA A 177 23.34 -4.53 28.41
C ALA A 177 22.24 -3.98 27.54
N SER A 178 22.39 -2.75 27.05
CA SER A 178 21.43 -2.12 26.13
C SER A 178 22.01 -0.81 25.59
N LEU A 179 22.16 -0.74 24.29
CA LEU A 179 22.60 0.48 23.61
C LEU A 179 21.57 0.85 22.54
N PRO A 180 20.68 1.82 22.82
CA PRO A 180 19.66 2.25 21.87
C PRO A 180 20.27 2.98 20.66
N LEU A 181 19.63 2.84 19.49
CA LEU A 181 19.88 3.75 18.37
C LEU A 181 19.06 5.01 18.60
N THR A 182 19.60 6.16 18.24
CA THR A 182 18.97 7.47 18.46
C THR A 182 19.14 8.38 17.26
N GLY A 183 18.39 9.50 17.24
CA GLY A 183 18.51 10.52 16.21
C GLY A 183 17.74 10.22 14.93
N GLY A 184 16.96 9.13 14.90
CA GLY A 184 16.10 8.82 13.76
C GLY A 184 14.94 9.82 13.64
N THR A 185 14.73 10.39 12.45
CA THR A 185 13.62 11.28 12.15
C THR A 185 12.93 10.90 10.85
N ASN A 186 11.62 11.12 10.79
CA ASN A 186 10.90 11.02 9.53
C ASN A 186 11.23 12.22 8.63
N GLY A 187 11.24 12.01 7.33
CA GLY A 187 11.25 13.12 6.39
C GLY A 187 9.92 13.86 6.41
N THR A 188 9.94 15.12 6.02
CA THR A 188 8.73 15.92 5.86
C THR A 188 8.09 15.58 4.51
N VAL A 189 6.78 15.29 4.51
CA VAL A 189 6.02 15.07 3.28
C VAL A 189 5.85 16.40 2.55
N ALA A 190 6.29 16.45 1.31
CA ALA A 190 6.14 17.62 0.44
C ALA A 190 5.27 17.28 -0.79
N ASP A 191 4.67 18.31 -1.40
CA ASP A 191 3.89 18.12 -2.63
C ASP A 191 4.73 17.47 -3.76
N SER A 192 6.03 17.74 -3.80
CA SER A 192 6.98 17.14 -4.74
C SER A 192 7.15 15.62 -4.58
N ASP A 193 6.90 15.07 -3.39
CA ASP A 193 6.99 13.63 -3.17
C ASP A 193 5.90 12.89 -3.95
N TYR A 194 4.70 13.48 -4.05
CA TYR A 194 3.61 12.94 -4.85
C TYR A 194 3.94 12.96 -6.35
N GLN A 195 4.59 14.03 -6.84
CA GLN A 195 5.06 14.07 -8.23
C GLN A 195 6.10 12.98 -8.49
N THR A 196 7.09 12.85 -7.61
CA THR A 196 8.12 11.81 -7.70
C THR A 196 7.52 10.41 -7.70
N TYR A 197 6.49 10.18 -6.88
CA TYR A 197 5.74 8.93 -6.87
C TYR A 197 5.05 8.66 -8.21
N LEU A 198 4.34 9.65 -8.76
CA LEU A 198 3.62 9.49 -10.03
C LEU A 198 4.58 9.22 -11.20
N ASP A 199 5.72 9.91 -11.24
CA ASP A 199 6.75 9.71 -12.25
C ASP A 199 7.29 8.26 -12.21
N GLN A 200 7.52 7.71 -11.01
CA GLN A 200 7.94 6.32 -10.86
C GLN A 200 6.82 5.32 -11.16
N ALA A 201 5.58 5.62 -10.73
CA ALA A 201 4.42 4.75 -10.94
C ALA A 201 4.11 4.54 -12.44
N GLU A 202 4.53 5.45 -13.29
CA GLU A 202 4.39 5.32 -14.75
C GLU A 202 5.07 4.05 -15.30
N ALA A 203 6.14 3.58 -14.65
CA ALA A 203 6.85 2.37 -15.06
C ALA A 203 6.17 1.06 -14.58
N TYR A 204 5.21 1.13 -13.66
CA TYR A 204 4.55 -0.04 -13.09
C TYR A 204 3.18 -0.30 -13.72
N THR A 205 2.74 -1.56 -13.64
CA THR A 205 1.39 -1.96 -14.04
C THR A 205 0.55 -2.22 -12.81
N PHE A 206 -0.64 -1.60 -12.74
CA PHE A 206 -1.59 -1.73 -11.64
C PHE A 206 -3.01 -1.51 -12.12
N ASN A 207 -3.99 -1.99 -11.33
CA ASN A 207 -5.41 -1.90 -11.64
C ASN A 207 -6.08 -0.70 -10.95
N ALA A 208 -5.58 -0.29 -9.79
CA ALA A 208 -6.03 0.90 -9.08
C ALA A 208 -4.87 1.61 -8.40
N MET A 209 -5.04 2.92 -8.22
CA MET A 209 -4.11 3.80 -7.52
C MET A 209 -4.87 4.54 -6.43
N GLY A 210 -4.39 4.52 -5.18
CA GLY A 210 -4.97 5.28 -4.07
C GLY A 210 -4.18 6.56 -3.78
N CYS A 211 -4.86 7.58 -3.25
CA CYS A 211 -4.22 8.75 -2.67
C CYS A 211 -4.95 9.17 -1.39
N THR A 212 -4.26 9.07 -0.25
CA THR A 212 -4.81 9.44 1.06
C THR A 212 -4.71 10.93 1.37
N GLU A 213 -4.15 11.73 0.45
CA GLU A 213 -4.13 13.18 0.60
C GLU A 213 -5.44 13.80 0.10
N SER A 214 -5.98 14.76 0.85
CA SER A 214 -7.24 15.46 0.51
C SER A 214 -7.01 16.86 -0.08
N LYS A 215 -5.76 17.36 -0.07
CA LYS A 215 -5.40 18.67 -0.63
C LYS A 215 -5.79 18.78 -2.11
N ALA A 216 -6.53 19.83 -2.46
CA ALA A 216 -7.10 20.01 -3.79
C ALA A 216 -6.06 19.96 -4.92
N THR A 217 -4.85 20.47 -4.68
CA THR A 217 -3.74 20.45 -5.65
C THR A 217 -3.25 19.04 -5.91
N ILE A 218 -3.12 18.23 -4.87
CA ILE A 218 -2.65 16.83 -4.97
C ILE A 218 -3.73 15.95 -5.62
N THR A 219 -4.99 16.06 -5.19
CA THR A 219 -6.08 15.28 -5.80
C THR A 219 -6.27 15.66 -7.27
N ALA A 220 -6.07 16.94 -7.66
CA ALA A 220 -6.09 17.35 -9.06
C ALA A 220 -4.92 16.78 -9.86
N LEU A 221 -3.71 16.72 -9.25
CA LEU A 221 -2.53 16.12 -9.87
C LEU A 221 -2.76 14.63 -10.19
N PHE A 222 -3.31 13.86 -9.23
CA PHE A 222 -3.64 12.45 -9.44
C PHE A 222 -4.72 12.24 -10.50
N ALA A 223 -5.76 13.06 -10.51
CA ALA A 223 -6.81 13.00 -11.55
C ALA A 223 -6.24 13.29 -12.94
N ALA A 224 -5.38 14.32 -13.08
CA ALA A 224 -4.70 14.64 -14.33
C ALA A 224 -3.76 13.53 -14.79
N PHE A 225 -3.01 12.92 -13.85
CA PHE A 225 -2.17 11.76 -14.15
C PHE A 225 -2.99 10.58 -14.66
N ALA A 226 -4.10 10.24 -13.99
CA ALA A 226 -4.97 9.15 -14.42
C ALA A 226 -5.53 9.42 -15.83
N LYS A 227 -5.95 10.65 -16.12
CA LYS A 227 -6.45 11.04 -17.43
C LYS A 227 -5.36 10.87 -18.50
N ARG A 228 -4.19 11.45 -18.32
CA ARG A 228 -3.06 11.33 -19.25
C ARG A 228 -2.68 9.86 -19.49
N MET A 229 -2.55 9.07 -18.45
CA MET A 229 -2.15 7.67 -18.58
C MET A 229 -3.18 6.82 -19.31
N ARG A 230 -4.48 7.10 -19.12
CA ARG A 230 -5.55 6.35 -19.76
C ARG A 230 -5.79 6.79 -21.21
N ASP A 231 -5.79 8.10 -21.47
CA ASP A 231 -6.15 8.66 -22.76
C ASP A 231 -4.96 8.68 -23.73
N ASP A 232 -3.78 9.10 -23.27
CA ASP A 232 -2.60 9.30 -24.12
C ASP A 232 -1.70 8.07 -24.18
N VAL A 233 -1.51 7.36 -23.03
CA VAL A 233 -0.60 6.21 -22.94
C VAL A 233 -1.33 4.87 -23.10
N GLY A 234 -2.64 4.84 -22.82
CA GLY A 234 -3.46 3.63 -22.95
C GLY A 234 -3.45 2.68 -21.75
N LYS A 235 -2.87 3.06 -20.62
CA LYS A 235 -2.89 2.26 -19.37
C LYS A 235 -4.24 2.40 -18.67
N LYS A 236 -4.99 1.32 -18.54
CA LYS A 236 -6.36 1.30 -17.97
C LYS A 236 -6.33 0.95 -16.48
N PHE A 237 -6.45 1.96 -15.63
CA PHE A 237 -6.61 1.85 -14.19
C PHE A 237 -7.55 2.94 -13.69
N GLN A 238 -7.96 2.88 -12.42
CA GLN A 238 -8.72 3.94 -11.78
C GLN A 238 -7.94 4.49 -10.59
N VAL A 239 -8.06 5.81 -10.38
CA VAL A 239 -7.52 6.47 -9.19
C VAL A 239 -8.62 6.69 -8.17
N VAL A 240 -8.35 6.36 -6.91
CA VAL A 240 -9.28 6.50 -5.78
C VAL A 240 -8.87 7.71 -4.96
N LEU A 241 -9.75 8.70 -4.89
CA LEU A 241 -9.52 9.99 -4.26
C LEU A 241 -10.63 10.32 -3.25
N PHE A 242 -10.30 11.09 -2.22
CA PHE A 242 -11.28 11.55 -1.26
C PHE A 242 -12.00 12.81 -1.78
N ARG A 243 -13.32 12.74 -1.91
CA ARG A 243 -14.23 13.85 -2.27
C ARG A 243 -13.78 14.66 -3.49
N LYS A 244 -13.14 14.00 -4.48
CA LYS A 244 -12.72 14.62 -5.73
C LYS A 244 -13.64 14.23 -6.85
N LEU A 245 -14.63 15.05 -7.14
CA LEU A 245 -15.46 14.91 -8.33
C LEU A 245 -14.68 15.42 -9.55
N ALA A 246 -14.52 14.58 -10.56
CA ALA A 246 -13.73 14.88 -11.75
C ALA A 246 -14.48 14.67 -13.07
N ASP A 247 -15.73 14.20 -13.03
CA ASP A 247 -16.51 13.84 -14.22
C ASP A 247 -15.68 13.05 -15.25
N TYR A 248 -14.99 12.03 -14.76
CA TYR A 248 -14.08 11.20 -15.55
C TYR A 248 -14.06 9.76 -15.02
N GLU A 249 -14.29 8.79 -15.90
CA GLU A 249 -14.38 7.35 -15.57
C GLU A 249 -13.15 6.76 -14.88
N GLY A 250 -12.00 7.41 -15.02
CA GLY A 250 -10.74 7.00 -14.38
C GLY A 250 -10.61 7.46 -12.93
N VAL A 251 -11.58 8.21 -12.38
CA VAL A 251 -11.55 8.74 -11.01
C VAL A 251 -12.71 8.20 -10.21
N VAL A 252 -12.40 7.56 -9.09
CA VAL A 252 -13.36 7.11 -8.06
C VAL A 252 -13.31 8.11 -6.91
N SER A 253 -14.42 8.80 -6.66
CA SER A 253 -14.54 9.83 -5.61
C SER A 253 -15.21 9.25 -4.37
N VAL A 254 -14.45 8.93 -3.32
CA VAL A 254 -14.98 8.42 -2.05
C VAL A 254 -15.54 9.55 -1.21
N LYS A 255 -16.81 9.46 -0.80
CA LYS A 255 -17.52 10.53 -0.08
C LYS A 255 -17.47 10.38 1.44
N ASN A 256 -17.53 9.15 1.95
CA ASN A 256 -17.58 8.87 3.38
C ASN A 256 -16.22 9.10 4.05
N GLY A 257 -16.25 9.63 5.26
CA GLY A 257 -15.16 9.59 6.22
C GLY A 257 -15.42 8.55 7.31
N LEU A 258 -14.84 8.76 8.47
CA LEU A 258 -15.08 7.93 9.66
C LEU A 258 -16.08 8.59 10.59
N THR A 259 -16.76 7.80 11.43
CA THR A 259 -17.67 8.32 12.47
C THR A 259 -16.95 9.27 13.42
N SER A 260 -15.69 8.97 13.76
CA SER A 260 -14.84 9.81 14.61
C SER A 260 -14.25 11.05 13.91
N ASP A 261 -14.07 10.98 12.58
CA ASP A 261 -13.56 12.06 11.74
C ASP A 261 -14.14 11.98 10.33
N LYS A 262 -15.15 12.79 10.08
CA LYS A 262 -15.87 12.85 8.80
C LYS A 262 -14.98 13.33 7.62
N THR A 263 -13.79 13.86 7.91
CA THR A 263 -12.82 14.30 6.90
C THR A 263 -11.71 13.28 6.64
N SER A 264 -11.73 12.17 7.37
CA SER A 264 -10.72 11.12 7.28
C SER A 264 -10.68 10.46 5.91
N THR A 265 -9.49 10.27 5.41
CA THR A 265 -9.18 9.56 4.14
C THR A 265 -8.86 8.07 4.35
N ALA A 266 -9.08 7.57 5.57
CA ALA A 266 -8.67 6.22 5.98
C ALA A 266 -9.37 5.07 5.21
N LEU A 267 -10.48 5.35 4.51
CA LEU A 267 -11.17 4.38 3.67
C LEU A 267 -10.55 4.20 2.28
N ILE A 268 -9.69 5.13 1.85
CA ILE A 268 -9.06 5.09 0.53
C ILE A 268 -8.29 3.79 0.29
N PRO A 269 -7.47 3.25 1.23
CA PRO A 269 -6.78 1.98 1.06
C PRO A 269 -7.73 0.81 0.77
N TRP A 270 -8.82 0.68 1.54
CA TRP A 270 -9.82 -0.37 1.33
C TRP A 270 -10.47 -0.25 -0.05
N VAL A 271 -10.97 0.94 -0.40
CA VAL A 271 -11.60 1.18 -1.71
C VAL A 271 -10.61 0.93 -2.84
N THR A 272 -9.33 1.31 -2.69
CA THR A 272 -8.27 1.03 -3.67
C THR A 272 -8.09 -0.47 -3.86
N GLY A 273 -8.07 -1.24 -2.77
CA GLY A 273 -8.02 -2.70 -2.80
C GLY A 273 -9.20 -3.30 -3.55
N VAL A 274 -10.42 -2.86 -3.22
CA VAL A 274 -11.66 -3.33 -3.87
C VAL A 274 -11.67 -3.01 -5.37
N ILE A 275 -11.41 -1.77 -5.74
CA ILE A 275 -11.38 -1.36 -7.17
C ILE A 275 -10.33 -2.13 -7.95
N GLY A 276 -9.15 -2.35 -7.35
CA GLY A 276 -8.08 -3.13 -7.98
C GLY A 276 -8.35 -4.64 -8.01
N GLY A 277 -8.98 -5.18 -6.96
CA GLY A 277 -9.19 -6.62 -6.78
C GLY A 277 -10.48 -7.15 -7.42
N THR A 278 -11.51 -6.30 -7.59
CA THR A 278 -12.78 -6.71 -8.17
C THR A 278 -12.59 -7.16 -9.63
N ALA A 279 -13.10 -8.36 -9.95
CA ALA A 279 -13.05 -8.90 -11.30
C ALA A 279 -13.83 -8.00 -12.29
N VAL A 280 -13.41 -7.98 -13.55
CA VAL A 280 -13.99 -7.09 -14.59
C VAL A 280 -15.51 -7.30 -14.79
N ASN A 281 -15.99 -8.51 -14.53
CA ASN A 281 -17.42 -8.87 -14.66
C ASN A 281 -18.21 -8.75 -13.34
N LYS A 282 -17.63 -8.12 -12.31
CA LYS A 282 -18.28 -7.90 -11.02
C LYS A 282 -18.37 -6.41 -10.69
N SER A 283 -19.34 -6.05 -9.87
CA SER A 283 -19.48 -4.74 -9.28
C SER A 283 -19.15 -4.80 -7.79
N ALA A 284 -18.64 -3.71 -7.23
CA ALA A 284 -18.51 -3.53 -5.80
C ALA A 284 -19.83 -3.12 -5.13
N THR A 285 -20.86 -2.75 -5.90
CA THR A 285 -22.18 -2.37 -5.39
C THR A 285 -22.73 -3.44 -4.46
N ASN A 286 -23.24 -3.04 -3.32
CA ASN A 286 -23.76 -3.89 -2.24
C ASN A 286 -22.72 -4.82 -1.57
N MET A 287 -21.41 -4.62 -1.83
CA MET A 287 -20.36 -5.30 -1.09
C MET A 287 -20.32 -4.80 0.34
N THR A 288 -20.31 -5.72 1.30
CA THR A 288 -20.16 -5.37 2.72
C THR A 288 -18.73 -4.89 2.98
N TYR A 289 -18.61 -3.80 3.74
CA TYR A 289 -17.31 -3.36 4.26
C TYR A 289 -16.83 -4.35 5.33
N ASP A 290 -15.69 -4.95 5.10
CA ASP A 290 -15.06 -5.95 5.95
C ASP A 290 -13.74 -5.43 6.60
N GLY A 291 -13.56 -4.11 6.59
CA GLY A 291 -12.40 -3.46 7.19
C GLY A 291 -12.54 -3.15 8.68
N GLU A 292 -11.55 -2.47 9.22
CA GLU A 292 -11.39 -2.24 10.67
C GLU A 292 -11.85 -0.85 11.11
N TYR A 293 -12.30 0.02 10.18
CA TYR A 293 -12.71 1.37 10.51
C TYR A 293 -14.22 1.48 10.72
N ASP A 294 -14.63 2.40 11.60
CA ASP A 294 -16.02 2.74 11.79
C ASP A 294 -16.43 3.83 10.77
N VAL A 295 -17.14 3.41 9.73
CA VAL A 295 -17.49 4.24 8.58
C VAL A 295 -18.64 5.17 8.93
N ASP A 296 -18.52 6.46 8.65
CA ASP A 296 -19.64 7.40 8.75
C ASP A 296 -20.69 7.09 7.68
N THR A 297 -21.84 6.62 8.10
CA THR A 297 -23.01 6.32 7.26
C THR A 297 -24.21 7.20 7.57
N ASP A 298 -24.00 8.29 8.31
CA ASP A 298 -25.04 9.23 8.71
C ASP A 298 -25.43 10.17 7.54
N PHE A 299 -26.11 9.59 6.55
CA PHE A 299 -26.62 10.30 5.38
C PHE A 299 -28.13 10.15 5.26
N THR A 300 -28.82 11.25 4.96
CA THR A 300 -30.24 11.21 4.59
C THR A 300 -30.43 10.57 3.21
N GLN A 301 -31.64 10.09 2.93
CA GLN A 301 -32.01 9.53 1.64
C GLN A 301 -31.65 10.48 0.49
N THR A 302 -31.98 11.77 0.62
CA THR A 302 -31.66 12.80 -0.38
C THR A 302 -30.15 12.95 -0.62
N GLN A 303 -29.33 12.84 0.44
CA GLN A 303 -27.88 12.90 0.32
C GLN A 303 -27.30 11.68 -0.40
N LEU A 304 -27.86 10.50 -0.16
CA LEU A 304 -27.47 9.28 -0.87
C LEU A 304 -27.83 9.38 -2.35
N GLU A 305 -29.05 9.81 -2.68
CA GLU A 305 -29.49 10.01 -4.07
C GLU A 305 -28.64 11.05 -4.80
N ASN A 306 -28.31 12.16 -4.15
CA ASN A 306 -27.43 13.17 -4.73
C ASN A 306 -26.02 12.63 -4.94
N GLY A 307 -25.48 11.85 -3.98
CA GLY A 307 -24.17 11.21 -4.13
C GLY A 307 -24.11 10.28 -5.34
N ILE A 308 -25.17 9.50 -5.60
CA ILE A 308 -25.27 8.65 -6.81
C ILE A 308 -25.28 9.53 -8.08
N LYS A 309 -26.08 10.59 -8.09
CA LYS A 309 -26.16 11.52 -9.25
C LYS A 309 -24.85 12.24 -9.54
N GLU A 310 -24.05 12.51 -8.50
CA GLU A 310 -22.72 13.11 -8.59
C GLU A 310 -21.63 12.11 -9.01
N GLY A 311 -21.94 10.79 -9.04
CA GLY A 311 -20.97 9.73 -9.32
C GLY A 311 -20.00 9.45 -8.16
N SER A 312 -20.43 9.71 -6.92
CA SER A 312 -19.63 9.44 -5.72
C SER A 312 -19.66 7.97 -5.34
N PHE A 313 -18.51 7.39 -5.01
CA PHE A 313 -18.43 6.11 -4.31
C PHE A 313 -18.83 6.33 -2.85
N MET A 314 -19.88 5.64 -2.41
CA MET A 314 -20.45 5.84 -1.08
C MET A 314 -20.69 4.52 -0.36
N PHE A 315 -20.62 4.60 0.96
CA PHE A 315 -21.12 3.57 1.87
C PHE A 315 -22.44 4.01 2.49
N HIS A 316 -23.31 3.05 2.75
CA HIS A 316 -24.54 3.23 3.47
C HIS A 316 -24.78 2.05 4.42
N ARG A 317 -25.72 2.20 5.34
CA ARG A 317 -26.10 1.13 6.26
C ARG A 317 -27.28 0.35 5.70
N VAL A 318 -27.12 -0.96 5.67
CA VAL A 318 -28.21 -1.91 5.37
C VAL A 318 -28.34 -2.82 6.58
N ASP A 319 -29.42 -2.65 7.35
CA ASP A 319 -29.58 -3.27 8.66
C ASP A 319 -28.39 -2.97 9.58
N GLU A 320 -27.63 -3.98 9.97
CA GLU A 320 -26.45 -3.83 10.82
C GLU A 320 -25.14 -3.73 10.02
N ALA A 321 -25.18 -3.98 8.72
CA ALA A 321 -24.00 -3.98 7.85
C ALA A 321 -23.76 -2.62 7.17
N VAL A 322 -22.50 -2.27 7.01
CA VAL A 322 -22.08 -1.16 6.15
C VAL A 322 -21.80 -1.74 4.75
N CYS A 323 -22.50 -1.23 3.75
CA CYS A 323 -22.38 -1.73 2.38
C CYS A 323 -22.01 -0.61 1.41
N VAL A 324 -21.37 -0.98 0.32
CA VAL A 324 -21.12 -0.07 -0.79
C VAL A 324 -22.46 0.23 -1.47
N LEU A 325 -22.79 1.51 -1.58
CA LEU A 325 -24.01 1.96 -2.25
C LEU A 325 -23.84 1.91 -3.78
N THR A 326 -22.73 2.51 -4.27
CA THR A 326 -22.40 2.56 -5.70
C THR A 326 -20.92 2.87 -5.91
#